data_4ecbf4e7e9a4334bb3aeed2cf36f9b39
#
_entry.id   4ecbf4e7e9a4334bb3aeed2cf36f9b39
#
_cell.length_a   1.000
_cell.length_b   1.000
_cell.length_c   1.000
_cell.angle_alpha   90.00
_cell.angle_beta   90.00
_cell.angle_gamma   90.00
#
_symmetry.space_group_name_H-M   'P 1'
#
loop_
_entity.id
_entity.type
_entity.pdbx_description
1 polymer ?
#
loop_
_entity_poly.entity_id
_entity_poly.type
_entity_poly.pdbx_seq_one_letter_code
_entity_poly.pdbx_strand_id
1 'polypeptide(L)'
;MNVPVHGNFRRYYGMRRARVAGTTDPAPGRADDVDERIIALVEWCGTHASLLRPVERVLDVGCNAAKPLLELCQLMKPPPSYAEGVDIDSQLVRQARSALRRAWSQREPASTAASVEAMHYFPRCFGSLMGQLPLPPSASLEPGPAFPTNISFIEADWVRTHSAIADSANVTENSMYDLILCFSLNKWVHLNQGDEGLVRLLARLASNLRTRGIVALEVQPWRSYSQARTLSRDLRRNHARLRLRPDDIGWIFSLLGLECLGPIAQGTGYGTSDETEQS
;
A
#
# COMPACT_ATOMS: atom_id res chain seq x y z
N MET A 1 -16.88 -4.71 -19.48
CA MET A 1 -16.20 -4.19 -18.27
C MET A 1 -15.23 -5.25 -17.81
N ASN A 2 -13.95 -4.91 -17.64
CA ASN A 2 -12.98 -5.86 -17.09
C ASN A 2 -13.33 -6.16 -15.63
N VAL A 3 -13.53 -7.44 -15.32
CA VAL A 3 -13.76 -7.90 -13.95
C VAL A 3 -12.45 -7.72 -13.16
N PRO A 4 -12.47 -7.10 -11.96
CA PRO A 4 -11.24 -6.81 -11.20
C PRO A 4 -10.71 -8.06 -10.49
N VAL A 5 -10.30 -9.06 -11.27
CA VAL A 5 -9.84 -10.37 -10.75
C VAL A 5 -8.53 -10.28 -9.95
N HIS A 6 -7.77 -9.20 -10.09
CA HIS A 6 -6.55 -8.93 -9.31
C HIS A 6 -6.79 -7.95 -8.15
N GLY A 7 -8.05 -7.60 -7.85
CA GLY A 7 -8.36 -6.57 -6.86
C GLY A 7 -8.14 -5.14 -7.37
N ASN A 8 -7.90 -4.99 -8.67
CA ASN A 8 -7.63 -3.74 -9.35
C ASN A 8 -8.89 -2.86 -9.53
N PHE A 9 -9.54 -2.53 -8.42
CA PHE A 9 -10.73 -1.68 -8.40
C PHE A 9 -10.36 -0.22 -8.60
N ARG A 10 -10.79 0.38 -9.72
CA ARG A 10 -10.50 1.79 -10.08
C ARG A 10 -11.06 2.82 -9.09
N ARG A 11 -12.08 2.47 -8.30
CA ARG A 11 -12.70 3.32 -7.26
C ARG A 11 -12.50 2.74 -5.86
N TYR A 12 -11.42 2.01 -5.66
CA TYR A 12 -11.15 1.30 -4.41
C TYR A 12 -11.32 2.19 -3.17
N TYR A 13 -10.67 3.34 -3.14
CA TYR A 13 -10.73 4.25 -1.98
C TYR A 13 -12.11 4.87 -1.75
N GLY A 14 -12.87 5.14 -2.81
CA GLY A 14 -14.27 5.58 -2.69
C GLY A 14 -15.17 4.51 -2.10
N MET A 15 -15.03 3.26 -2.54
CA MET A 15 -15.79 2.13 -2.00
C MET A 15 -15.41 1.81 -0.56
N ARG A 16 -14.13 1.93 -0.20
CA ARG A 16 -13.65 1.75 1.17
C ARG A 16 -14.29 2.76 2.12
N ARG A 17 -14.31 4.05 1.75
CA ARG A 17 -14.97 5.11 2.54
C ARG A 17 -16.45 4.85 2.77
N ALA A 18 -17.20 4.53 1.72
CA ALA A 18 -18.63 4.27 1.82
C ALA A 18 -18.93 3.16 2.82
N ARG A 19 -18.08 2.15 2.92
CA ARG A 19 -18.25 1.03 3.85
C ARG A 19 -17.87 1.37 5.29
N VAL A 20 -16.81 2.14 5.51
CA VAL A 20 -16.42 2.61 6.86
C VAL A 20 -17.49 3.54 7.40
N ALA A 21 -18.11 4.37 6.55
CA ALA A 21 -19.21 5.26 6.93
C ALA A 21 -20.58 4.56 7.07
N GLY A 22 -20.67 3.25 6.76
CA GLY A 22 -21.94 2.52 6.77
C GLY A 22 -22.95 2.99 5.72
N THR A 23 -22.51 3.73 4.70
CA THR A 23 -23.35 4.28 3.63
C THR A 23 -23.14 3.52 2.33
N THR A 24 -24.22 3.31 1.58
CA THR A 24 -24.16 2.70 0.24
C THR A 24 -23.75 3.69 -0.85
N ASP A 25 -23.86 4.98 -0.56
CA ASP A 25 -23.45 6.07 -1.45
C ASP A 25 -22.13 6.68 -0.93
N PRO A 26 -21.11 6.81 -1.79
CA PRO A 26 -19.97 7.62 -1.45
C PRO A 26 -20.44 9.09 -1.39
N ALA A 27 -20.88 9.52 -0.21
CA ALA A 27 -21.03 10.94 0.02
C ALA A 27 -19.75 11.63 -0.52
N PRO A 28 -19.84 12.83 -1.12
CA PRO A 28 -18.66 13.59 -1.47
C PRO A 28 -17.89 13.80 -0.16
N GLY A 29 -17.02 12.82 0.15
CA GLY A 29 -16.25 12.79 1.38
C GLY A 29 -15.43 14.06 1.44
N ARG A 30 -15.22 14.59 2.63
CA ARG A 30 -14.27 15.66 2.88
C ARG A 30 -13.00 15.32 2.12
N ALA A 31 -12.52 16.26 1.34
CA ALA A 31 -11.34 16.12 0.52
C ALA A 31 -10.10 15.67 1.31
N ASP A 32 -10.17 15.76 2.60
CA ASP A 32 -9.09 15.75 3.57
C ASP A 32 -8.98 14.45 4.40
N ASP A 33 -9.78 13.42 4.09
CA ASP A 33 -9.67 12.13 4.78
C ASP A 33 -8.39 11.41 4.39
N VAL A 34 -7.40 11.48 5.23
CA VAL A 34 -6.21 10.61 5.17
C VAL A 34 -6.64 9.17 5.47
N ASP A 35 -5.96 8.20 4.87
CA ASP A 35 -6.18 6.79 5.16
C ASP A 35 -5.81 6.51 6.62
N GLU A 36 -6.78 6.06 7.42
CA GLU A 36 -6.60 5.80 8.85
C GLU A 36 -5.46 4.82 9.13
N ARG A 37 -5.21 3.88 8.21
CA ARG A 37 -4.07 2.95 8.32
C ARG A 37 -2.74 3.69 8.28
N ILE A 38 -2.64 4.76 7.47
CA ILE A 38 -1.43 5.56 7.36
C ILE A 38 -1.24 6.43 8.61
N ILE A 39 -2.31 7.03 9.13
CA ILE A 39 -2.25 7.77 10.40
C ILE A 39 -1.72 6.85 11.50
N ALA A 40 -2.36 5.71 11.70
CA ALA A 40 -1.98 4.74 12.72
C ALA A 40 -0.54 4.21 12.52
N LEU A 41 -0.13 3.96 11.27
CA LEU A 41 1.23 3.49 10.96
C LEU A 41 2.29 4.56 11.28
N VAL A 42 2.05 5.81 10.91
CA VAL A 42 2.97 6.93 11.18
C VAL A 42 3.13 7.16 12.69
N GLU A 43 2.01 7.16 13.43
CA GLU A 43 2.02 7.27 14.90
C GLU A 43 2.74 6.08 15.54
N TRP A 44 2.47 4.86 15.08
CA TRP A 44 3.11 3.65 15.57
C TRP A 44 4.63 3.68 15.31
N CYS A 45 5.08 4.06 14.12
CA CYS A 45 6.51 4.23 13.82
C CYS A 45 7.15 5.28 14.73
N GLY A 46 6.46 6.38 15.02
CA GLY A 46 6.95 7.42 15.93
C GLY A 46 7.14 6.92 17.37
N THR A 47 6.18 6.15 17.88
CA THR A 47 6.23 5.60 19.24
C THR A 47 7.24 4.46 19.39
N HIS A 48 7.56 3.73 18.32
CA HIS A 48 8.46 2.58 18.30
C HIS A 48 9.81 2.86 17.61
N ALA A 49 10.18 4.13 17.47
CA ALA A 49 11.39 4.54 16.76
C ALA A 49 12.68 3.90 17.31
N SER A 50 12.73 3.55 18.60
CA SER A 50 13.88 2.85 19.21
C SER A 50 14.04 1.40 18.72
N LEU A 51 12.97 0.75 18.30
CA LEU A 51 12.95 -0.62 17.78
C LEU A 51 13.26 -0.66 16.28
N LEU A 52 12.91 0.38 15.55
CA LEU A 52 13.02 0.46 14.11
C LEU A 52 14.31 1.14 13.68
N ARG A 53 14.67 0.93 12.43
CA ARG A 53 15.63 1.81 11.75
C ARG A 53 14.88 3.05 11.20
N PRO A 54 15.58 4.16 10.92
CA PRO A 54 14.96 5.26 10.19
C PRO A 54 14.37 4.80 8.86
N VAL A 55 13.15 5.24 8.55
CA VAL A 55 12.47 4.87 7.31
C VAL A 55 12.92 5.80 6.19
N GLU A 56 13.91 5.36 5.44
CA GLU A 56 14.46 6.08 4.30
C GLU A 56 13.90 5.56 2.97
N ARG A 57 13.65 4.26 2.88
CA ARG A 57 13.19 3.60 1.66
C ARG A 57 11.88 2.86 1.90
N VAL A 58 10.88 3.20 1.09
CA VAL A 58 9.51 2.64 1.20
C VAL A 58 9.13 1.94 -0.09
N LEU A 59 8.51 0.76 0.02
CA LEU A 59 7.86 0.06 -1.07
C LEU A 59 6.36 -0.08 -0.77
N ASP A 60 5.50 0.16 -1.76
CA ASP A 60 4.07 -0.14 -1.70
C ASP A 60 3.71 -1.18 -2.77
N VAL A 61 3.48 -2.42 -2.34
CA VAL A 61 3.16 -3.55 -3.24
C VAL A 61 1.65 -3.63 -3.44
N GLY A 62 1.21 -3.45 -4.70
CA GLY A 62 -0.20 -3.29 -5.04
C GLY A 62 -0.69 -1.88 -4.73
N CYS A 63 0.08 -0.87 -5.10
CA CYS A 63 -0.14 0.52 -4.70
C CYS A 63 -1.45 1.14 -5.22
N ASN A 64 -2.13 0.51 -6.19
CA ASN A 64 -3.33 1.05 -6.82
C ASN A 64 -3.10 2.48 -7.33
N ALA A 65 -3.97 3.45 -6.99
CA ALA A 65 -3.77 4.87 -7.32
C ALA A 65 -2.87 5.62 -6.30
N ALA A 66 -2.07 4.89 -5.54
CA ALA A 66 -1.00 5.34 -4.63
C ALA A 66 -1.43 6.24 -3.47
N LYS A 67 -2.72 6.27 -3.06
CA LYS A 67 -3.15 7.12 -1.96
C LYS A 67 -2.35 6.88 -0.67
N PRO A 68 -2.18 5.64 -0.16
CA PRO A 68 -1.42 5.38 1.06
C PRO A 68 0.05 5.81 0.95
N LEU A 69 0.71 5.50 -0.17
CA LEU A 69 2.11 5.84 -0.37
C LEU A 69 2.35 7.35 -0.38
N LEU A 70 1.48 8.10 -1.10
CA LEU A 70 1.57 9.56 -1.18
C LEU A 70 1.33 10.24 0.17
N GLU A 71 0.39 9.73 0.95
CA GLU A 71 0.10 10.23 2.30
C GLU A 71 1.23 9.92 3.27
N LEU A 72 1.75 8.69 3.25
CA LEU A 72 2.89 8.29 4.06
C LEU A 72 4.11 9.20 3.82
N CYS A 73 4.49 9.40 2.55
CA CYS A 73 5.65 10.23 2.19
C CYS A 73 5.53 11.69 2.62
N GLN A 74 4.32 12.18 2.84
CA GLN A 74 4.07 13.55 3.28
C GLN A 74 3.90 13.69 4.79
N LEU A 75 3.53 12.60 5.50
CA LEU A 75 3.24 12.63 6.94
C LEU A 75 4.40 12.12 7.80
N MET A 76 5.27 11.27 7.27
CA MET A 76 6.42 10.78 8.05
C MET A 76 7.43 11.89 8.37
N LYS A 77 8.04 11.77 9.56
CA LYS A 77 9.11 12.66 10.07
C LYS A 77 10.30 11.82 10.56
N PRO A 78 11.46 11.89 9.89
CA PRO A 78 11.71 12.56 8.61
C PRO A 78 10.96 11.89 7.45
N PRO A 79 10.72 12.60 6.34
CA PRO A 79 10.12 12.00 5.16
C PRO A 79 11.09 10.99 4.52
N PRO A 80 10.58 9.91 3.90
CA PRO A 80 11.41 8.97 3.16
C PRO A 80 12.17 9.66 2.02
N SER A 81 13.42 9.29 1.82
CA SER A 81 14.24 9.78 0.70
C SER A 81 13.94 9.05 -0.62
N TYR A 82 13.34 7.87 -0.55
CA TYR A 82 12.95 7.05 -1.70
C TYR A 82 11.65 6.32 -1.42
N ALA A 83 10.72 6.35 -2.35
CA ALA A 83 9.49 5.58 -2.28
C ALA A 83 9.13 5.01 -3.65
N GLU A 84 8.71 3.76 -3.68
CA GLU A 84 8.32 3.07 -4.90
C GLU A 84 6.94 2.44 -4.73
N GLY A 85 6.05 2.70 -5.68
CA GLY A 85 4.76 2.02 -5.78
C GLY A 85 4.76 1.07 -6.97
N VAL A 86 4.36 -0.19 -6.74
CA VAL A 86 4.26 -1.21 -7.79
C VAL A 86 2.82 -1.69 -7.90
N ASP A 87 2.29 -1.73 -9.10
CA ASP A 87 0.98 -2.34 -9.40
C ASP A 87 1.01 -3.09 -10.73
N ILE A 88 0.21 -4.16 -10.83
CA ILE A 88 0.09 -4.97 -12.05
C ILE A 88 -0.76 -4.28 -13.13
N ASP A 89 -1.61 -3.32 -12.75
CA ASP A 89 -2.52 -2.62 -13.66
C ASP A 89 -1.93 -1.30 -14.13
N SER A 90 -1.57 -1.23 -15.41
CA SER A 90 -1.00 -0.03 -16.06
C SER A 90 -1.90 1.21 -15.92
N GLN A 91 -3.22 1.05 -15.84
CA GLN A 91 -4.14 2.17 -15.67
C GLN A 91 -4.08 2.72 -14.25
N LEU A 92 -3.93 1.85 -13.24
CA LEU A 92 -3.74 2.27 -11.85
C LEU A 92 -2.39 2.98 -11.68
N VAL A 93 -1.33 2.48 -12.30
CA VAL A 93 -0.02 3.16 -12.32
C VAL A 93 -0.10 4.53 -12.97
N ARG A 94 -0.86 4.69 -14.07
CA ARG A 94 -1.11 6.02 -14.66
C ARG A 94 -1.90 6.93 -13.73
N GLN A 95 -2.89 6.38 -13.01
CA GLN A 95 -3.64 7.13 -11.99
C GLN A 95 -2.75 7.54 -10.80
N ALA A 96 -1.83 6.67 -10.37
CA ALA A 96 -0.86 6.97 -9.33
C ALA A 96 0.04 8.15 -9.71
N ARG A 97 0.57 8.17 -10.93
CA ARG A 97 1.34 9.30 -11.46
C ARG A 97 0.52 10.60 -11.55
N SER A 98 -0.77 10.50 -11.90
CA SER A 98 -1.67 11.66 -11.88
C SER A 98 -1.99 12.12 -10.46
N ALA A 99 -2.13 11.18 -9.52
CA ALA A 99 -2.36 11.47 -8.11
C ALA A 99 -1.15 12.18 -7.48
N LEU A 100 0.09 11.79 -7.84
CA LEU A 100 1.30 12.47 -7.40
C LEU A 100 1.32 13.94 -7.84
N ARG A 101 1.02 14.23 -9.12
CA ARG A 101 0.93 15.62 -9.61
C ARG A 101 -0.15 16.41 -8.88
N ARG A 102 -1.28 15.78 -8.58
CA ARG A 102 -2.37 16.41 -7.81
C ARG A 102 -1.93 16.72 -6.38
N ALA A 103 -1.31 15.76 -5.71
CA ALA A 103 -0.80 15.96 -4.35
C ALA A 103 0.25 17.08 -4.30
N TRP A 104 1.15 17.13 -5.28
CA TRP A 104 2.11 18.22 -5.42
C TRP A 104 1.43 19.57 -5.61
N SER A 105 0.39 19.65 -6.44
CA SER A 105 -0.35 20.90 -6.71
C SER A 105 -1.19 21.37 -5.52
N GLN A 106 -1.49 20.49 -4.56
CA GLN A 106 -2.29 20.82 -3.38
C GLN A 106 -1.45 21.17 -2.15
N ARG A 107 -0.18 20.78 -2.16
CA ARG A 107 0.72 20.96 -1.02
C ARG A 107 1.09 22.43 -0.82
N GLU A 108 1.33 22.79 0.43
CA GLU A 108 1.90 24.09 0.82
C GLU A 108 3.28 24.29 0.16
N PRO A 109 3.49 25.43 -0.51
CA PRO A 109 4.77 25.74 -1.14
C PRO A 109 5.91 25.83 -0.12
N ALA A 110 7.05 25.20 -0.47
CA ALA A 110 8.27 25.22 0.36
C ALA A 110 8.08 24.72 1.81
N SER A 111 6.95 24.09 2.12
CA SER A 111 6.70 23.59 3.45
C SER A 111 7.53 22.34 3.76
N THR A 112 8.17 22.36 4.93
CA THR A 112 8.77 21.19 5.56
C THR A 112 7.81 20.52 6.54
N ALA A 113 6.60 21.08 6.72
CA ALA A 113 5.59 20.54 7.63
C ALA A 113 5.07 19.19 7.11
N ALA A 114 5.11 18.20 7.98
CA ALA A 114 4.47 16.91 7.75
C ALA A 114 3.14 16.90 8.51
N SER A 115 2.12 17.52 7.92
CA SER A 115 0.79 17.61 8.48
C SER A 115 -0.29 17.49 7.38
N VAL A 116 -1.51 17.15 7.79
CA VAL A 116 -2.65 17.04 6.87
C VAL A 116 -2.98 18.40 6.24
N GLU A 117 -2.85 19.48 7.01
CA GLU A 117 -3.09 20.84 6.54
C GLU A 117 -2.09 21.24 5.44
N ALA A 118 -0.81 20.93 5.63
CA ALA A 118 0.23 21.17 4.62
C ALA A 118 0.03 20.35 3.34
N MET A 119 -0.50 19.13 3.44
CA MET A 119 -0.84 18.30 2.27
C MET A 119 -2.00 18.86 1.46
N HIS A 120 -2.94 19.51 2.11
CA HIS A 120 -4.19 20.02 1.53
C HIS A 120 -4.31 21.55 1.60
N TYR A 121 -3.19 22.24 1.53
CA TYR A 121 -3.13 23.70 1.60
C TYR A 121 -3.96 24.39 0.51
N PHE A 122 -3.81 23.93 -0.74
CA PHE A 122 -4.63 24.44 -1.83
C PHE A 122 -5.88 23.59 -2.05
N PRO A 123 -7.06 24.23 -2.27
CA PRO A 123 -8.29 23.54 -2.61
C PRO A 123 -8.16 22.69 -3.88
N ARG A 124 -8.81 21.54 -3.90
CA ARG A 124 -8.84 20.65 -5.08
C ARG A 124 -9.38 21.31 -6.35
N CYS A 125 -10.29 22.28 -6.21
CA CYS A 125 -10.84 23.00 -7.34
C CYS A 125 -9.77 23.79 -8.12
N PHE A 126 -8.68 24.20 -7.49
CA PHE A 126 -7.58 24.88 -8.18
C PHE A 126 -6.99 24.04 -9.30
N GLY A 127 -6.70 22.75 -9.03
CA GLY A 127 -6.21 21.83 -10.07
C GLY A 127 -7.21 21.59 -11.22
N SER A 128 -8.50 21.72 -10.95
CA SER A 128 -9.55 21.64 -11.98
C SER A 128 -9.74 22.92 -12.79
N LEU A 129 -9.53 24.08 -12.16
CA LEU A 129 -9.73 25.40 -12.79
C LEU A 129 -8.46 25.92 -13.48
N MET A 130 -7.31 25.76 -12.84
CA MET A 130 -6.02 26.33 -13.26
C MET A 130 -5.07 25.30 -13.87
N GLY A 131 -5.43 24.00 -13.82
CA GLY A 131 -4.53 22.91 -14.14
C GLY A 131 -3.63 22.51 -12.97
N GLN A 132 -2.97 21.36 -13.11
CA GLN A 132 -2.03 20.85 -12.11
C GLN A 132 -0.63 21.42 -12.37
N LEU A 133 0.11 21.69 -11.31
CA LEU A 133 1.50 22.11 -11.40
C LEU A 133 2.34 21.01 -12.07
N PRO A 134 3.30 21.35 -12.92
CA PRO A 134 4.30 20.41 -13.40
C PRO A 134 5.12 19.89 -12.21
N LEU A 135 5.50 18.62 -12.27
CA LEU A 135 6.48 18.12 -11.29
C LEU A 135 7.82 18.81 -11.50
N PRO A 136 8.57 19.07 -10.43
CA PRO A 136 9.92 19.57 -10.54
C PRO A 136 10.76 18.64 -11.46
N PRO A 137 11.66 19.19 -12.28
CA PRO A 137 12.53 18.38 -13.10
C PRO A 137 13.41 17.50 -12.19
N SER A 138 13.42 16.19 -12.45
CA SER A 138 14.41 15.32 -11.83
C SER A 138 15.75 15.61 -12.49
N ALA A 139 16.74 16.00 -11.69
CA ALA A 139 18.09 16.30 -12.19
C ALA A 139 18.85 15.04 -12.66
N SER A 140 18.30 13.85 -12.39
CA SER A 140 18.86 12.55 -12.72
C SER A 140 17.74 11.55 -13.05
N LEU A 141 18.10 10.40 -13.62
CA LEU A 141 17.19 9.26 -13.82
C LEU A 141 16.74 8.65 -12.48
N GLU A 142 17.48 8.91 -11.40
CA GLU A 142 17.16 8.49 -10.06
C GLU A 142 16.15 9.45 -9.39
N PRO A 143 15.26 8.95 -8.51
CA PRO A 143 14.40 9.79 -7.71
C PRO A 143 15.19 10.80 -6.89
N GLY A 144 14.70 12.05 -6.80
CA GLY A 144 15.29 13.09 -5.97
C GLY A 144 15.04 12.83 -4.48
N PRO A 145 15.71 13.58 -3.59
CA PRO A 145 15.67 13.31 -2.14
C PRO A 145 14.41 13.81 -1.43
N ALA A 146 13.51 14.53 -2.10
CA ALA A 146 12.34 15.14 -1.48
C ALA A 146 11.09 15.02 -2.33
N PHE A 147 9.93 15.04 -1.65
CA PHE A 147 8.62 15.06 -2.32
C PHE A 147 8.51 16.25 -3.30
N PRO A 148 8.03 16.02 -4.52
CA PRO A 148 7.46 14.78 -5.08
C PRO A 148 8.48 13.93 -5.86
N THR A 149 9.75 14.31 -5.91
CA THR A 149 10.77 13.71 -6.77
C THR A 149 11.36 12.41 -6.19
N ASN A 150 11.10 12.14 -4.91
CA ASN A 150 11.49 10.89 -4.23
C ASN A 150 10.57 9.70 -4.52
N ILE A 151 9.52 9.86 -5.36
CA ILE A 151 8.51 8.83 -5.58
C ILE A 151 8.53 8.35 -7.03
N SER A 152 8.55 7.03 -7.22
CA SER A 152 8.45 6.37 -8.51
C SER A 152 7.31 5.34 -8.54
N PHE A 153 6.84 5.02 -9.76
CA PHE A 153 5.80 4.01 -9.97
C PHE A 153 6.16 3.05 -11.09
N ILE A 154 6.04 1.75 -10.82
CA ILE A 154 6.38 0.67 -11.75
C ILE A 154 5.13 -0.18 -12.03
N GLU A 155 4.93 -0.53 -13.29
CA GLU A 155 3.97 -1.52 -13.73
C GLU A 155 4.65 -2.89 -13.74
N ALA A 156 4.28 -3.78 -12.80
CA ALA A 156 4.83 -5.13 -12.75
C ALA A 156 3.94 -6.08 -11.93
N ASP A 157 3.95 -7.36 -12.29
CA ASP A 157 3.56 -8.43 -11.37
C ASP A 157 4.71 -8.66 -10.38
N TRP A 158 4.69 -7.90 -9.29
CA TRP A 158 5.80 -7.91 -8.33
C TRP A 158 6.03 -9.29 -7.69
N VAL A 159 5.01 -10.15 -7.65
CA VAL A 159 5.13 -11.50 -7.07
C VAL A 159 5.84 -12.46 -8.02
N ARG A 160 5.61 -12.33 -9.34
CA ARG A 160 6.13 -13.25 -10.37
C ARG A 160 7.37 -12.74 -11.08
N THR A 161 7.49 -11.43 -11.24
CA THR A 161 8.62 -10.87 -11.95
C THR A 161 9.91 -11.22 -11.21
N HIS A 162 10.78 -11.96 -11.86
CA HIS A 162 12.16 -12.10 -11.40
C HIS A 162 12.74 -10.68 -11.39
N SER A 163 12.91 -10.13 -10.21
CA SER A 163 13.64 -8.89 -10.09
C SER A 163 15.07 -9.17 -10.53
N ALA A 164 15.60 -8.37 -11.44
CA ALA A 164 17.02 -8.39 -11.71
C ALA A 164 17.87 -8.19 -10.43
N ILE A 165 17.22 -7.68 -9.37
CA ILE A 165 17.78 -7.53 -8.03
C ILE A 165 17.83 -8.88 -7.28
N ALA A 166 16.80 -9.76 -7.44
CA ALA A 166 16.77 -11.06 -6.74
C ALA A 166 17.65 -12.13 -7.41
N ASP A 167 17.87 -12.03 -8.73
CA ASP A 167 18.68 -12.97 -9.52
C ASP A 167 20.17 -12.57 -9.57
N SER A 168 20.51 -11.36 -9.15
CA SER A 168 21.91 -10.99 -9.01
C SER A 168 22.40 -11.39 -7.62
N ALA A 169 23.50 -12.13 -7.56
CA ALA A 169 24.27 -12.39 -6.32
C ALA A 169 24.74 -11.09 -5.62
N ASN A 170 24.33 -9.94 -6.09
CA ASN A 170 24.63 -8.59 -5.66
C ASN A 170 23.38 -7.84 -5.15
N VAL A 171 22.48 -8.51 -4.39
CA VAL A 171 21.47 -7.77 -3.60
C VAL A 171 22.26 -6.94 -2.58
N THR A 172 22.49 -5.69 -2.91
CA THR A 172 23.12 -4.77 -1.98
C THR A 172 22.09 -4.31 -0.96
N GLU A 173 22.51 -4.01 0.26
CA GLU A 173 21.65 -3.42 1.29
C GLU A 173 20.90 -2.16 0.78
N ASN A 174 21.46 -1.47 -0.22
CA ASN A 174 20.87 -0.31 -0.87
C ASN A 174 19.63 -0.60 -1.74
N SER A 175 19.39 -1.85 -2.13
CA SER A 175 18.21 -2.25 -2.91
C SER A 175 17.04 -2.72 -2.05
N MET A 176 17.19 -2.81 -0.73
CA MET A 176 16.17 -3.25 0.21
C MET A 176 15.43 -2.05 0.82
N TYR A 177 14.30 -2.33 1.47
CA TYR A 177 13.40 -1.32 2.02
C TYR A 177 13.37 -1.35 3.54
N ASP A 178 13.13 -0.19 4.15
CA ASP A 178 12.96 -0.03 5.59
C ASP A 178 11.49 -0.25 6.00
N LEU A 179 10.57 0.10 5.09
CA LEU A 179 9.14 -0.10 5.26
C LEU A 179 8.54 -0.64 3.96
N ILE A 180 7.77 -1.74 4.06
CA ILE A 180 7.01 -2.28 2.94
C ILE A 180 5.53 -2.25 3.31
N LEU A 181 4.72 -1.56 2.49
CA LEU A 181 3.26 -1.59 2.56
C LEU A 181 2.75 -2.74 1.68
N CYS A 182 1.83 -3.53 2.20
CA CYS A 182 1.13 -4.56 1.44
C CYS A 182 -0.35 -4.58 1.88
N PHE A 183 -1.11 -3.60 1.41
CA PHE A 183 -2.49 -3.41 1.80
C PHE A 183 -3.46 -4.07 0.83
N SER A 184 -4.35 -4.89 1.36
CA SER A 184 -5.45 -5.53 0.61
C SER A 184 -5.02 -6.37 -0.60
N LEU A 185 -3.77 -6.80 -0.69
CA LEU A 185 -3.19 -7.53 -1.82
C LEU A 185 -3.19 -9.06 -1.62
N ASN A 186 -2.84 -9.53 -0.42
CA ASN A 186 -2.57 -10.95 -0.13
C ASN A 186 -3.70 -11.88 -0.60
N LYS A 187 -4.95 -11.52 -0.39
CA LYS A 187 -6.12 -12.27 -0.86
C LYS A 187 -6.10 -12.49 -2.38
N TRP A 188 -5.78 -11.46 -3.14
CA TRP A 188 -5.80 -11.51 -4.60
C TRP A 188 -4.66 -12.34 -5.15
N VAL A 189 -3.47 -12.23 -4.57
CA VAL A 189 -2.36 -13.12 -4.90
C VAL A 189 -2.72 -14.57 -4.57
N HIS A 190 -3.26 -14.82 -3.40
CA HIS A 190 -3.66 -16.15 -2.95
C HIS A 190 -4.73 -16.77 -3.84
N LEU A 191 -5.79 -16.04 -4.19
CA LEU A 191 -6.85 -16.51 -5.09
C LEU A 191 -6.39 -16.75 -6.53
N ASN A 192 -5.43 -15.96 -7.03
CA ASN A 192 -4.96 -16.08 -8.41
C ASN A 192 -3.80 -17.05 -8.58
N GLN A 193 -2.93 -17.20 -7.56
CA GLN A 193 -1.69 -17.96 -7.65
C GLN A 193 -1.61 -19.15 -6.68
N GLY A 194 -2.69 -19.38 -5.88
CA GLY A 194 -2.75 -20.46 -4.90
C GLY A 194 -1.84 -20.23 -3.68
N ASP A 195 -1.72 -21.28 -2.86
CA ASP A 195 -0.88 -21.27 -1.65
C ASP A 195 0.58 -20.94 -1.97
N GLU A 196 1.10 -21.47 -3.09
CA GLU A 196 2.46 -21.17 -3.54
C GLU A 196 2.67 -19.68 -3.83
N GLY A 197 1.67 -19.03 -4.46
CA GLY A 197 1.73 -17.60 -4.72
C GLY A 197 1.73 -16.76 -3.43
N LEU A 198 0.94 -17.18 -2.42
CA LEU A 198 0.94 -16.53 -1.12
C LEU A 198 2.30 -16.67 -0.43
N VAL A 199 2.85 -17.89 -0.37
CA VAL A 199 4.18 -18.13 0.22
C VAL A 199 5.27 -17.34 -0.49
N ARG A 200 5.22 -17.29 -1.84
CA ARG A 200 6.16 -16.50 -2.65
C ARG A 200 6.06 -15.00 -2.33
N LEU A 201 4.84 -14.46 -2.20
CA LEU A 201 4.63 -13.07 -1.78
C LEU A 201 5.29 -12.81 -0.42
N LEU A 202 4.99 -13.62 0.58
CA LEU A 202 5.49 -13.43 1.95
C LEU A 202 7.01 -13.56 2.02
N ALA A 203 7.59 -14.58 1.36
CA ALA A 203 9.03 -14.76 1.27
C ALA A 203 9.71 -13.56 0.60
N ARG A 204 9.10 -13.01 -0.46
CA ARG A 204 9.65 -11.87 -1.17
C ARG A 204 9.55 -10.58 -0.35
N LEU A 205 8.47 -10.38 0.41
CA LEU A 205 8.36 -9.28 1.36
C LEU A 205 9.51 -9.36 2.40
N ALA A 206 9.71 -10.54 2.99
CA ALA A 206 10.76 -10.75 3.98
C ALA A 206 12.17 -10.53 3.41
N SER A 207 12.46 -11.06 2.21
CA SER A 207 13.80 -10.98 1.58
C SER A 207 14.15 -9.57 1.07
N ASN A 208 13.17 -8.69 0.87
CA ASN A 208 13.40 -7.30 0.46
C ASN A 208 13.38 -6.31 1.63
N LEU A 209 13.27 -6.80 2.85
CA LEU A 209 13.24 -5.98 4.06
C LEU A 209 14.64 -5.89 4.66
N ARG A 210 15.07 -4.69 5.01
CA ARG A 210 16.30 -4.45 5.76
C ARG A 210 16.16 -4.92 7.21
N THR A 211 17.28 -5.21 7.85
CA THR A 211 17.31 -5.50 9.29
C THR A 211 16.66 -4.35 10.07
N ARG A 212 15.75 -4.68 11.00
CA ARG A 212 14.93 -3.73 11.77
C ARG A 212 13.96 -2.91 10.89
N GLY A 213 13.74 -3.31 9.65
CA GLY A 213 12.64 -2.80 8.83
C GLY A 213 11.32 -3.47 9.19
N ILE A 214 10.21 -2.95 8.68
CA ILE A 214 8.87 -3.47 8.94
C ILE A 214 8.07 -3.72 7.67
N VAL A 215 7.20 -4.73 7.73
CA VAL A 215 6.12 -4.96 6.75
C VAL A 215 4.81 -4.58 7.40
N ALA A 216 4.13 -3.58 6.85
CA ALA A 216 2.76 -3.23 7.20
C ALA A 216 1.80 -3.99 6.27
N LEU A 217 1.22 -5.08 6.78
CA LEU A 217 0.35 -5.96 6.03
C LEU A 217 -1.11 -5.83 6.46
N GLU A 218 -2.03 -5.65 5.52
CA GLU A 218 -3.47 -5.76 5.81
C GLU A 218 -3.97 -7.14 5.37
N VAL A 219 -4.20 -8.01 6.34
CA VAL A 219 -4.74 -9.36 6.11
C VAL A 219 -6.25 -9.30 6.00
N GLN A 220 -6.82 -9.79 4.88
CA GLN A 220 -8.26 -9.88 4.71
C GLN A 220 -8.80 -11.19 5.29
N PRO A 221 -9.94 -11.15 5.99
CA PRO A 221 -10.56 -12.34 6.59
C PRO A 221 -11.05 -13.33 5.53
N TRP A 222 -11.09 -14.63 5.88
CA TRP A 222 -11.49 -15.69 4.96
C TRP A 222 -12.86 -15.49 4.31
N ARG A 223 -13.82 -14.89 5.03
CA ARG A 223 -15.13 -14.55 4.46
C ARG A 223 -15.04 -13.66 3.22
N SER A 224 -14.04 -12.77 3.15
CA SER A 224 -13.83 -11.91 1.98
C SER A 224 -13.33 -12.67 0.75
N TYR A 225 -12.64 -13.81 0.94
CA TYR A 225 -12.27 -14.72 -0.13
C TYR A 225 -13.51 -15.40 -0.74
N SER A 226 -14.46 -15.80 0.12
CA SER A 226 -15.73 -16.38 -0.31
C SER A 226 -16.56 -15.42 -1.15
N GLN A 227 -16.49 -14.14 -0.88
CA GLN A 227 -17.12 -13.11 -1.72
C GLN A 227 -16.36 -12.93 -3.06
N ALA A 228 -15.04 -12.84 -3.02
CA ALA A 228 -14.22 -12.62 -4.21
C ALA A 228 -14.26 -13.78 -5.22
N ARG A 229 -14.40 -15.03 -4.77
CA ARG A 229 -14.50 -16.21 -5.64
C ARG A 229 -15.68 -16.17 -6.62
N THR A 230 -16.69 -15.34 -6.35
CA THR A 230 -17.86 -15.22 -7.22
C THR A 230 -17.58 -14.41 -8.49
N LEU A 231 -16.48 -13.66 -8.53
CA LEU A 231 -16.12 -12.77 -9.64
C LEU A 231 -15.70 -13.53 -10.91
N SER A 232 -15.14 -14.73 -10.78
CA SER A 232 -14.78 -15.56 -11.94
C SER A 232 -14.80 -17.06 -11.62
N ARG A 233 -14.88 -17.88 -12.70
CA ARG A 233 -14.81 -19.36 -12.58
C ARG A 233 -13.43 -19.80 -12.07
N ASP A 234 -12.37 -19.12 -12.49
CA ASP A 234 -11.00 -19.47 -12.09
C ASP A 234 -10.77 -19.15 -10.60
N LEU A 235 -11.21 -17.99 -10.12
CA LEU A 235 -11.14 -17.66 -8.70
C LEU A 235 -11.93 -18.65 -7.83
N ARG A 236 -13.08 -19.11 -8.32
CA ARG A 236 -13.89 -20.14 -7.63
C ARG A 236 -13.15 -21.48 -7.55
N ARG A 237 -12.56 -21.92 -8.67
CA ARG A 237 -11.78 -23.15 -8.75
C ARG A 237 -10.56 -23.09 -7.87
N ASN A 238 -9.83 -22.00 -7.89
CA ASN A 238 -8.64 -21.80 -7.07
C ASN A 238 -9.00 -21.78 -5.58
N HIS A 239 -10.02 -21.00 -5.18
CA HIS A 239 -10.51 -20.96 -3.80
C HIS A 239 -10.77 -22.35 -3.20
N ALA A 240 -11.36 -23.27 -3.99
CA ALA A 240 -11.64 -24.62 -3.53
C ALA A 240 -10.38 -25.49 -3.29
N ARG A 241 -9.23 -25.07 -3.80
CA ARG A 241 -7.94 -25.77 -3.69
C ARG A 241 -7.03 -25.18 -2.62
N LEU A 242 -7.34 -23.99 -2.09
CA LEU A 242 -6.52 -23.34 -1.08
C LEU A 242 -6.53 -24.14 0.22
N ARG A 243 -5.36 -24.42 0.74
CA ARG A 243 -5.13 -25.10 2.02
C ARG A 243 -4.75 -24.10 3.11
N LEU A 244 -3.90 -23.13 2.78
CA LEU A 244 -3.54 -22.05 3.68
C LEU A 244 -4.72 -21.12 3.93
N ARG A 245 -4.69 -20.48 5.09
CA ARG A 245 -5.70 -19.52 5.53
C ARG A 245 -5.03 -18.18 5.88
N PRO A 246 -5.77 -17.07 5.93
CA PRO A 246 -5.22 -15.80 6.38
C PRO A 246 -4.51 -15.89 7.75
N ASP A 247 -5.01 -16.74 8.64
CA ASP A 247 -4.46 -16.93 10.00
C ASP A 247 -3.07 -17.59 9.99
N ASP A 248 -2.72 -18.31 8.91
CA ASP A 248 -1.40 -18.93 8.76
C ASP A 248 -0.30 -17.93 8.40
N ILE A 249 -0.64 -16.72 7.99
CA ILE A 249 0.32 -15.71 7.52
C ILE A 249 1.34 -15.35 8.61
N GLY A 250 0.90 -15.17 9.85
CA GLY A 250 1.79 -14.87 10.96
C GLY A 250 2.81 -15.99 11.22
N TRP A 251 2.35 -17.24 11.18
CA TRP A 251 3.22 -18.41 11.30
C TRP A 251 4.22 -18.50 10.14
N ILE A 252 3.80 -18.25 8.90
CA ILE A 252 4.71 -18.27 7.74
C ILE A 252 5.78 -17.17 7.89
N PHE A 253 5.42 -15.97 8.33
CA PHE A 253 6.40 -14.91 8.57
C PHE A 253 7.39 -15.27 9.68
N SER A 254 6.96 -15.97 10.75
CA SER A 254 7.89 -16.44 11.78
C SER A 254 8.90 -17.45 11.24
N LEU A 255 8.49 -18.35 10.31
CA LEU A 255 9.41 -19.26 9.62
C LEU A 255 10.42 -18.51 8.72
N LEU A 256 10.04 -17.34 8.21
CA LEU A 256 10.89 -16.45 7.40
C LEU A 256 11.77 -15.52 8.25
N GLY A 257 11.76 -15.66 9.58
CA GLY A 257 12.58 -14.88 10.51
C GLY A 257 12.02 -13.50 10.84
N LEU A 258 10.73 -13.24 10.57
CA LEU A 258 10.05 -12.00 10.96
C LEU A 258 9.23 -12.21 12.24
N GLU A 259 9.28 -11.23 13.12
CA GLU A 259 8.49 -11.18 14.34
C GLU A 259 7.21 -10.34 14.11
N CYS A 260 6.07 -10.80 14.65
CA CYS A 260 4.83 -10.05 14.64
C CYS A 260 4.83 -9.05 15.80
N LEU A 261 4.88 -7.76 15.47
CA LEU A 261 4.90 -6.68 16.46
C LEU A 261 3.49 -6.27 16.95
N GLY A 262 2.45 -6.96 16.47
CA GLY A 262 1.05 -6.74 16.85
C GLY A 262 0.26 -5.90 15.85
N PRO A 263 -1.04 -5.72 16.12
CA PRO A 263 -1.92 -4.93 15.26
C PRO A 263 -1.67 -3.43 15.46
N ILE A 264 -1.51 -2.69 14.35
CA ILE A 264 -1.31 -1.24 14.39
C ILE A 264 -2.68 -0.52 14.51
N ALA A 265 -3.68 -0.98 13.78
CA ALA A 265 -5.04 -0.44 13.81
C ALA A 265 -6.05 -1.58 13.84
N GLN A 266 -6.74 -1.75 14.95
CA GLN A 266 -7.85 -2.70 15.06
C GLN A 266 -9.15 -2.03 14.60
N GLY A 267 -9.94 -2.75 13.80
CA GLY A 267 -11.28 -2.32 13.40
C GLY A 267 -11.37 -1.46 12.15
N THR A 268 -10.27 -1.02 11.53
CA THR A 268 -10.30 -0.28 10.26
C THR A 268 -10.31 -1.20 9.02
N GLY A 269 -10.15 -2.51 9.22
CA GLY A 269 -10.15 -3.53 8.17
C GLY A 269 -11.54 -3.95 7.71
N TYR A 270 -11.59 -4.52 6.52
CA TYR A 270 -12.77 -5.13 5.93
C TYR A 270 -13.23 -6.32 6.78
N GLY A 271 -14.23 -6.13 7.64
CA GLY A 271 -14.89 -7.26 8.29
C GLY A 271 -14.76 -7.38 9.80
N THR A 272 -14.39 -6.36 10.51
CA THR A 272 -14.47 -6.34 11.99
C THR A 272 -15.72 -5.63 12.49
N SER A 273 -16.87 -6.19 12.22
CA SER A 273 -18.06 -6.01 13.03
C SER A 273 -18.57 -7.41 13.34
N ASP A 274 -18.75 -7.70 14.60
CA ASP A 274 -19.41 -8.88 15.20
C ASP A 274 -18.57 -10.16 15.33
N GLU A 275 -17.61 -10.17 16.27
CA GLU A 275 -17.29 -11.37 17.06
C GLU A 275 -16.90 -10.98 18.49
N THR A 276 -17.79 -10.24 19.18
CA THR A 276 -17.78 -10.16 20.64
C THR A 276 -19.22 -10.24 21.14
N GLU A 277 -19.88 -11.35 20.85
CA GLU A 277 -21.04 -11.83 21.63
C GLU A 277 -21.31 -13.25 21.15
N GLN A 278 -20.75 -14.22 21.89
CA GLN A 278 -21.33 -15.50 22.29
C GLN A 278 -20.23 -16.45 22.72
N SER A 279 -19.97 -16.49 23.98
CA SER A 279 -19.51 -17.70 24.67
C SER A 279 -20.61 -18.20 25.55
#